data_a27bad32435a54cff5bd435a8a3fe107
#
_entry.id   a27bad32435a54cff5bd435a8a3fe107
#
_cell.length_a   1.000
_cell.length_b   1.000
_cell.length_c   1.000
_cell.angle_alpha   90.00
_cell.angle_beta   90.00
_cell.angle_gamma   90.00
#
_symmetry.space_group_name_H-M   'P 1'
#
loop_
_entity.id
_entity.type
_entity.pdbx_description
1 polymer ?
#
loop_
_entity_poly.entity_id
_entity_poly.type
_entity_poly.pdbx_seq_one_letter_code
_entity_poly.pdbx_strand_id
1 'polypeptide(L)'
;PLANMDDGSCIAIVYGCTDTTATNYYAGANVDDGSCLYGACTLPITNLGVTNIIHNRATFTFDDMNSSTCRVDQLRIKYREVGTTAWSQKNMGSPTGYDPVTGICNSTSRTDKLVLGLSANTTYEWQMRVWYCSTGATAWVNGPNFTTLADCPNVGNLAVTTPTNTKATFTWDNSNGAYSFVRLQARVDTTGSSFF
;
A
#
# COMPACT_ATOMS: atom_id res chain seq x y z
N PRO A 1 -4.19 -22.58 46.32
CA PRO A 1 -4.82 -23.82 46.69
C PRO A 1 -5.31 -24.53 45.45
N LEU A 2 -4.87 -25.77 45.25
CA LEU A 2 -5.40 -26.61 44.16
C LEU A 2 -6.73 -27.17 44.67
N ALA A 3 -7.84 -26.89 43.98
CA ALA A 3 -9.10 -27.56 44.24
C ALA A 3 -8.90 -29.07 43.98
N ASN A 4 -9.15 -29.90 44.95
CA ASN A 4 -9.00 -31.34 44.86
C ASN A 4 -10.35 -32.08 44.78
N MET A 5 -11.44 -31.32 44.64
CA MET A 5 -12.79 -31.83 44.35
C MET A 5 -13.45 -30.88 43.34
N ASP A 6 -14.05 -31.47 42.34
CA ASP A 6 -14.89 -30.73 41.38
C ASP A 6 -16.25 -30.46 42.06
N ASP A 7 -16.55 -29.19 42.27
CA ASP A 7 -17.83 -28.72 42.85
C ASP A 7 -18.88 -28.43 41.75
N GLY A 8 -18.59 -28.81 40.50
CA GLY A 8 -19.46 -28.53 39.36
C GLY A 8 -19.35 -27.10 38.81
N SER A 9 -18.43 -26.28 39.38
CA SER A 9 -18.22 -24.90 38.92
C SER A 9 -17.28 -24.83 37.71
N CYS A 10 -16.58 -25.92 37.36
CA CYS A 10 -15.67 -25.99 36.22
C CYS A 10 -16.49 -26.08 34.93
N ILE A 11 -16.49 -25.00 34.15
CA ILE A 11 -17.05 -25.01 32.79
C ILE A 11 -15.95 -25.53 31.86
N ALA A 12 -16.22 -26.60 31.13
CA ALA A 12 -15.32 -27.09 30.13
C ALA A 12 -15.07 -26.00 29.05
N ILE A 13 -13.80 -25.81 28.69
CA ILE A 13 -13.45 -24.88 27.61
C ILE A 13 -13.91 -25.52 26.31
N VAL A 14 -14.82 -24.84 25.61
CA VAL A 14 -15.30 -25.21 24.27
C VAL A 14 -14.94 -24.10 23.34
N TYR A 15 -14.01 -24.40 22.42
CA TYR A 15 -13.58 -23.46 21.40
C TYR A 15 -14.57 -23.43 20.21
N GLY A 16 -14.70 -22.27 19.60
CA GLY A 16 -15.52 -22.05 18.39
C GLY A 16 -15.88 -20.57 18.23
N CYS A 17 -16.58 -20.27 17.14
CA CYS A 17 -17.07 -18.92 16.89
C CYS A 17 -18.17 -18.54 17.89
N THR A 18 -17.92 -17.51 18.69
CA THR A 18 -18.87 -16.97 19.70
C THR A 18 -19.68 -15.78 19.20
N ASP A 19 -19.45 -15.30 17.96
CA ASP A 19 -20.19 -14.18 17.38
C ASP A 19 -21.49 -14.67 16.74
N THR A 20 -22.63 -14.24 17.27
CA THR A 20 -23.98 -14.62 16.79
C THR A 20 -24.27 -14.11 15.37
N THR A 21 -23.50 -13.17 14.84
CA THR A 21 -23.64 -12.67 13.46
C THR A 21 -22.88 -13.52 12.43
N ALA A 22 -21.99 -14.39 12.90
CA ALA A 22 -21.23 -15.29 12.05
C ALA A 22 -22.09 -16.43 11.52
N THR A 23 -21.83 -16.88 10.26
CA THR A 23 -22.57 -17.98 9.63
C THR A 23 -22.27 -19.34 10.27
N ASN A 24 -21.16 -19.47 10.97
CA ASN A 24 -20.73 -20.65 11.71
C ASN A 24 -20.76 -20.44 13.23
N TYR A 25 -21.62 -19.52 13.72
CA TYR A 25 -21.82 -19.36 15.14
C TYR A 25 -22.07 -20.70 15.83
N TYR A 26 -21.34 -20.95 16.91
CA TYR A 26 -21.54 -22.15 17.72
C TYR A 26 -21.96 -21.77 19.15
N ALA A 27 -23.24 -21.95 19.42
CA ALA A 27 -23.83 -21.59 20.73
C ALA A 27 -23.19 -22.33 21.92
N GLY A 28 -22.53 -23.46 21.69
CA GLY A 28 -21.82 -24.20 22.74
C GLY A 28 -20.42 -23.70 23.05
N ALA A 29 -19.85 -22.82 22.18
CA ALA A 29 -18.54 -22.24 22.42
C ALA A 29 -18.60 -21.20 23.55
N ASN A 30 -17.61 -21.24 24.44
CA ASN A 30 -17.41 -20.23 25.48
C ASN A 30 -16.07 -19.53 25.40
N VAL A 31 -15.24 -19.91 24.41
CA VAL A 31 -13.99 -19.23 24.06
C VAL A 31 -13.95 -19.09 22.55
N ASP A 32 -13.81 -17.84 22.09
CA ASP A 32 -13.63 -17.55 20.67
C ASP A 32 -12.24 -18.03 20.23
N ASP A 33 -12.21 -18.85 19.18
CA ASP A 33 -10.99 -19.39 18.58
C ASP A 33 -10.59 -18.66 17.29
N GLY A 34 -11.27 -17.55 16.96
CA GLY A 34 -11.05 -16.78 15.74
C GLY A 34 -11.63 -17.42 14.47
N SER A 35 -12.40 -18.52 14.60
CA SER A 35 -12.95 -19.26 13.46
C SER A 35 -14.20 -18.64 12.84
N CYS A 36 -14.68 -17.48 13.34
CA CYS A 36 -15.91 -16.86 12.88
C CYS A 36 -15.89 -16.58 11.38
N LEU A 37 -16.88 -17.15 10.67
CA LEU A 37 -17.12 -16.90 9.25
C LEU A 37 -18.29 -15.95 9.09
N TYR A 38 -18.08 -14.92 8.30
CA TYR A 38 -19.14 -13.97 7.96
C TYR A 38 -19.59 -14.20 6.51
N GLY A 39 -20.85 -13.92 6.23
CA GLY A 39 -21.41 -14.00 4.86
C GLY A 39 -20.64 -13.15 3.85
N ALA A 40 -21.04 -13.19 2.60
CA ALA A 40 -20.36 -12.48 1.52
C ALA A 40 -20.17 -11.00 1.86
N CYS A 41 -18.90 -10.58 1.97
CA CYS A 41 -18.55 -9.19 2.13
C CYS A 41 -18.78 -8.45 0.82
N THR A 42 -19.74 -7.53 0.82
CA THR A 42 -20.14 -6.73 -0.36
C THR A 42 -19.86 -5.24 -0.15
N LEU A 43 -18.98 -4.89 0.80
CA LEU A 43 -18.65 -3.50 1.04
C LEU A 43 -18.07 -2.86 -0.21
N PRO A 44 -18.62 -1.70 -0.64
CA PRO A 44 -18.09 -0.99 -1.79
C PRO A 44 -16.71 -0.42 -1.49
N ILE A 45 -15.86 -0.33 -2.51
CA ILE A 45 -14.61 0.40 -2.45
C ILE A 45 -14.96 1.89 -2.61
N THR A 46 -14.62 2.71 -1.61
CA THR A 46 -14.98 4.12 -1.55
C THR A 46 -13.77 5.04 -1.44
N ASN A 47 -13.98 6.32 -1.73
CA ASN A 47 -12.99 7.40 -1.64
C ASN A 47 -11.68 7.10 -2.38
N LEU A 48 -11.80 6.50 -3.57
CA LEU A 48 -10.65 6.31 -4.45
C LEU A 48 -10.10 7.67 -4.89
N GLY A 49 -8.84 7.91 -4.58
CA GLY A 49 -8.15 9.17 -4.89
C GLY A 49 -6.69 8.98 -5.17
N VAL A 50 -6.03 10.06 -5.61
CA VAL A 50 -4.59 10.11 -5.81
C VAL A 50 -4.06 11.42 -5.26
N THR A 51 -3.03 11.34 -4.42
CA THR A 51 -2.39 12.49 -3.76
C THR A 51 -0.88 12.44 -3.94
N ASN A 52 -0.18 13.48 -3.48
CA ASN A 52 1.29 13.57 -3.53
C ASN A 52 1.87 13.24 -4.92
N ILE A 53 1.18 13.72 -5.96
CA ILE A 53 1.58 13.51 -7.34
C ILE A 53 2.81 14.37 -7.64
N ILE A 54 3.89 13.74 -8.07
CA ILE A 54 5.06 14.41 -8.67
C ILE A 54 5.43 13.71 -9.98
N HIS A 55 6.55 14.09 -10.58
CA HIS A 55 6.97 13.61 -11.90
C HIS A 55 7.14 12.08 -12.01
N ASN A 56 7.48 11.38 -10.93
CA ASN A 56 7.80 9.95 -10.97
C ASN A 56 7.11 9.10 -9.90
N ARG A 57 6.17 9.68 -9.14
CA ARG A 57 5.44 8.96 -8.08
C ARG A 57 4.09 9.60 -7.77
N ALA A 58 3.22 8.79 -7.18
CA ALA A 58 1.94 9.22 -6.66
C ALA A 58 1.51 8.31 -5.50
N THR A 59 0.66 8.80 -4.61
CA THR A 59 0.05 8.02 -3.54
C THR A 59 -1.43 7.79 -3.86
N PHE A 60 -1.82 6.55 -4.06
CA PHE A 60 -3.22 6.14 -4.21
C PHE A 60 -3.86 6.08 -2.83
N THR A 61 -5.05 6.60 -2.69
CA THR A 61 -5.81 6.66 -1.43
C THR A 61 -7.19 6.02 -1.58
N PHE A 62 -7.69 5.45 -0.50
CA PHE A 62 -8.97 4.76 -0.43
C PHE A 62 -9.37 4.59 1.04
N ASP A 63 -10.65 4.28 1.31
CA ASP A 63 -11.11 4.03 2.67
C ASP A 63 -10.63 2.67 3.21
N ASP A 64 -10.65 2.53 4.53
CA ASP A 64 -10.56 1.22 5.18
C ASP A 64 -11.88 0.47 4.95
N MET A 65 -11.76 -0.71 4.35
CA MET A 65 -12.91 -1.57 4.03
C MET A 65 -13.12 -2.68 5.05
N ASN A 66 -12.43 -2.62 6.19
CA ASN A 66 -12.73 -3.50 7.32
C ASN A 66 -14.00 -3.05 8.03
N SER A 67 -14.72 -4.01 8.56
CA SER A 67 -15.89 -3.78 9.42
C SER A 67 -15.97 -4.88 10.49
N SER A 68 -16.99 -4.85 11.32
CA SER A 68 -17.26 -5.92 12.29
C SER A 68 -17.47 -7.29 11.62
N THR A 69 -17.92 -7.32 10.37
CA THR A 69 -18.26 -8.54 9.63
C THR A 69 -17.38 -8.82 8.43
N CYS A 70 -16.63 -7.83 7.95
CA CYS A 70 -15.75 -7.94 6.78
C CYS A 70 -14.30 -7.67 7.16
N ARG A 71 -13.43 -8.63 6.86
CA ARG A 71 -11.99 -8.52 7.05
C ARG A 71 -11.29 -8.52 5.70
N VAL A 72 -10.45 -7.51 5.47
CA VAL A 72 -9.66 -7.39 4.23
C VAL A 72 -8.40 -8.24 4.33
N ASP A 73 -8.28 -9.25 3.50
CA ASP A 73 -7.07 -10.07 3.37
C ASP A 73 -6.01 -9.37 2.52
N GLN A 74 -6.40 -8.92 1.32
CA GLN A 74 -5.49 -8.27 0.39
C GLN A 74 -6.18 -7.14 -0.38
N LEU A 75 -5.40 -6.10 -0.64
CA LEU A 75 -5.76 -5.03 -1.58
C LEU A 75 -4.84 -5.11 -2.79
N ARG A 76 -5.38 -4.86 -3.97
CA ARG A 76 -4.59 -4.80 -5.20
C ARG A 76 -4.98 -3.58 -6.02
N ILE A 77 -3.96 -2.83 -6.44
CA ILE A 77 -4.07 -1.73 -7.40
C ILE A 77 -3.38 -2.16 -8.68
N LYS A 78 -4.01 -1.91 -9.81
CA LYS A 78 -3.36 -1.93 -11.11
C LYS A 78 -3.49 -0.57 -11.77
N TYR A 79 -2.47 -0.16 -12.50
CA TYR A 79 -2.40 1.14 -13.17
C TYR A 79 -1.65 1.01 -14.49
N ARG A 80 -1.93 1.91 -15.42
CA ARG A 80 -1.24 2.02 -16.71
C ARG A 80 -1.34 3.43 -17.26
N GLU A 81 -0.48 3.76 -18.18
CA GLU A 81 -0.59 4.98 -18.99
C GLU A 81 -1.85 4.88 -19.87
N VAL A 82 -2.62 5.97 -19.94
CA VAL A 82 -3.83 6.02 -20.76
C VAL A 82 -3.48 5.75 -22.22
N GLY A 83 -4.21 4.85 -22.86
CA GLY A 83 -3.98 4.42 -24.25
C GLY A 83 -3.05 3.22 -24.41
N THR A 84 -2.43 2.72 -23.33
CA THR A 84 -1.64 1.48 -23.37
C THR A 84 -2.46 0.27 -22.96
N THR A 85 -1.96 -0.94 -23.27
CA THR A 85 -2.66 -2.20 -22.95
C THR A 85 -2.11 -2.90 -21.72
N ALA A 86 -0.83 -2.69 -21.40
CA ALA A 86 -0.15 -3.38 -20.29
C ALA A 86 -0.43 -2.73 -18.94
N TRP A 87 -0.86 -3.53 -17.96
CA TRP A 87 -1.09 -3.10 -16.59
C TRP A 87 0.10 -3.39 -15.70
N SER A 88 0.57 -2.39 -14.98
CA SER A 88 1.42 -2.55 -13.80
C SER A 88 0.57 -2.81 -12.56
N GLN A 89 1.10 -3.54 -11.58
CA GLN A 89 0.33 -3.96 -10.42
C GLN A 89 1.10 -3.77 -9.11
N LYS A 90 0.38 -3.40 -8.05
CA LYS A 90 0.87 -3.36 -6.67
C LYS A 90 -0.10 -4.08 -5.75
N ASN A 91 0.45 -4.93 -4.91
CA ASN A 91 -0.30 -5.65 -3.88
C ASN A 91 -0.04 -5.01 -2.51
N MET A 92 -1.02 -5.07 -1.63
CA MET A 92 -0.94 -4.64 -0.24
C MET A 92 -1.52 -5.74 0.63
N GLY A 93 -0.83 -6.06 1.69
CA GLY A 93 -1.09 -7.28 2.46
C GLY A 93 -0.44 -8.50 1.79
N SER A 94 -0.18 -9.51 2.57
CA SER A 94 0.16 -10.82 2.05
C SER A 94 -1.13 -11.60 1.94
N PRO A 95 -1.45 -12.17 0.79
CA PRO A 95 -2.53 -13.12 0.71
C PRO A 95 -2.07 -14.37 1.44
N THR A 96 -2.25 -14.40 2.73
CA THR A 96 -2.10 -15.63 3.50
C THR A 96 -3.33 -16.49 3.31
N GLY A 97 -4.38 -15.91 2.72
CA GLY A 97 -5.67 -16.54 2.59
C GLY A 97 -6.32 -16.77 3.94
N TYR A 98 -7.55 -17.13 3.92
CA TYR A 98 -8.21 -17.76 5.04
C TYR A 98 -7.58 -19.14 5.27
N ASP A 99 -6.90 -19.33 6.39
CA ASP A 99 -6.45 -20.65 6.80
C ASP A 99 -7.67 -21.44 7.33
N PRO A 100 -8.12 -22.47 6.61
CA PRO A 100 -9.32 -23.22 7.01
C PRO A 100 -9.11 -24.04 8.31
N VAL A 101 -7.86 -24.22 8.75
CA VAL A 101 -7.54 -24.99 9.96
C VAL A 101 -7.55 -24.08 11.18
N THR A 102 -6.96 -22.89 11.07
CA THR A 102 -6.86 -21.94 12.19
C THR A 102 -7.92 -20.85 12.16
N GLY A 103 -8.64 -20.70 11.05
CA GLY A 103 -9.62 -19.63 10.87
C GLY A 103 -9.03 -18.22 10.83
N ILE A 104 -7.70 -18.10 10.86
CA ILE A 104 -7.01 -16.82 10.96
C ILE A 104 -6.90 -16.19 9.58
N CYS A 105 -7.31 -14.93 9.48
CA CYS A 105 -7.06 -14.06 8.35
C CYS A 105 -6.21 -12.87 8.81
N ASN A 106 -5.06 -12.67 8.19
CA ASN A 106 -4.21 -11.52 8.44
C ASN A 106 -4.78 -10.29 7.74
N SER A 107 -5.69 -9.61 8.41
CA SER A 107 -6.34 -8.42 7.87
C SER A 107 -5.36 -7.25 7.70
N THR A 108 -5.55 -6.46 6.63
CA THR A 108 -4.88 -5.19 6.42
C THR A 108 -5.85 -4.03 6.53
N SER A 109 -5.48 -3.00 7.29
CA SER A 109 -6.23 -1.74 7.46
C SER A 109 -5.60 -0.58 6.67
N ARG A 110 -4.81 -0.87 5.64
CA ARG A 110 -4.19 0.18 4.84
C ARG A 110 -5.22 0.97 4.06
N THR A 111 -4.99 2.28 3.99
CA THR A 111 -5.82 3.24 3.28
C THR A 111 -5.04 4.01 2.20
N ASP A 112 -3.77 3.64 1.99
CA ASP A 112 -2.93 4.28 0.98
C ASP A 112 -1.90 3.33 0.36
N LYS A 113 -1.38 3.72 -0.80
CA LYS A 113 -0.25 3.07 -1.46
C LYS A 113 0.59 4.04 -2.27
N LEU A 114 1.84 4.21 -1.85
CA LEU A 114 2.83 4.91 -2.66
C LEU A 114 3.26 4.03 -3.85
N VAL A 115 3.25 4.61 -5.05
CA VAL A 115 3.75 4.01 -6.29
C VAL A 115 4.88 4.88 -6.82
N LEU A 116 6.00 4.26 -7.12
CA LEU A 116 7.21 4.86 -7.67
C LEU A 116 7.45 4.40 -9.11
N GLY A 117 8.29 5.12 -9.85
CA GLY A 117 8.71 4.77 -11.20
C GLY A 117 7.65 5.08 -12.26
N LEU A 118 6.82 6.09 -12.02
CA LEU A 118 5.91 6.64 -13.02
C LEU A 118 6.70 7.50 -14.02
N SER A 119 6.20 7.59 -15.26
CA SER A 119 6.70 8.51 -16.30
C SER A 119 6.23 9.94 -15.99
N ALA A 120 7.09 10.94 -16.27
CA ALA A 120 6.73 12.34 -16.09
C ALA A 120 5.74 12.81 -17.15
N ASN A 121 4.95 13.83 -16.82
CA ASN A 121 3.95 14.45 -17.71
C ASN A 121 3.04 13.42 -18.41
N THR A 122 2.65 12.37 -17.67
CA THR A 122 1.92 11.22 -18.21
C THR A 122 0.62 11.01 -17.45
N THR A 123 -0.47 10.81 -18.20
CA THR A 123 -1.79 10.53 -17.62
C THR A 123 -1.95 9.03 -17.39
N TYR A 124 -2.36 8.67 -16.19
CA TYR A 124 -2.59 7.29 -15.76
C TYR A 124 -4.07 7.05 -15.48
N GLU A 125 -4.52 5.87 -15.83
CA GLU A 125 -5.75 5.27 -15.34
C GLU A 125 -5.42 4.11 -14.40
N TRP A 126 -6.30 3.86 -13.43
CA TRP A 126 -6.09 2.83 -12.45
C TRP A 126 -7.37 2.22 -11.92
N GLN A 127 -7.23 1.03 -11.38
CA GLN A 127 -8.33 0.26 -10.78
C GLN A 127 -7.85 -0.38 -9.48
N MET A 128 -8.80 -0.59 -8.58
CA MET A 128 -8.57 -1.28 -7.32
C MET A 128 -9.57 -2.41 -7.14
N ARG A 129 -9.16 -3.46 -6.47
CA ARG A 129 -10.05 -4.49 -5.93
C ARG A 129 -9.54 -5.00 -4.59
N VAL A 130 -10.45 -5.62 -3.86
CA VAL A 130 -10.24 -6.14 -2.52
C VAL A 130 -10.46 -7.63 -2.52
N TRP A 131 -9.65 -8.37 -1.77
CA TRP A 131 -9.96 -9.73 -1.34
C TRP A 131 -10.37 -9.69 0.12
N TYR A 132 -11.52 -10.20 0.40
CA TYR A 132 -11.97 -10.44 1.76
C TYR A 132 -11.63 -11.87 2.18
N CYS A 133 -11.39 -12.06 3.47
CA CYS A 133 -10.94 -13.33 4.04
C CYS A 133 -11.87 -14.50 3.75
N SER A 134 -13.16 -14.26 3.65
CA SER A 134 -14.17 -15.33 3.52
C SER A 134 -14.79 -15.46 2.12
N THR A 135 -14.59 -14.49 1.23
CA THR A 135 -15.40 -14.41 0.01
C THR A 135 -14.64 -14.20 -1.29
N GLY A 136 -13.30 -14.09 -1.21
CA GLY A 136 -12.48 -13.88 -2.40
C GLY A 136 -12.48 -12.44 -2.91
N ALA A 137 -12.21 -12.27 -4.20
CA ALA A 137 -11.98 -10.95 -4.80
C ALA A 137 -13.27 -10.25 -5.22
N THR A 138 -13.36 -8.95 -4.95
CA THR A 138 -14.40 -8.08 -5.53
C THR A 138 -14.17 -7.86 -7.04
N ALA A 139 -15.13 -7.25 -7.71
CA ALA A 139 -14.88 -6.66 -9.03
C ALA A 139 -13.83 -5.54 -8.96
N TRP A 140 -13.22 -5.23 -10.10
CA TRP A 140 -12.36 -4.06 -10.21
C TRP A 140 -13.19 -2.77 -10.23
N VAL A 141 -12.77 -1.78 -9.43
CA VAL A 141 -13.39 -0.44 -9.38
C VAL A 141 -12.39 0.56 -9.92
N ASN A 142 -12.84 1.43 -10.84
CA ASN A 142 -12.01 2.49 -11.40
C ASN A 142 -11.81 3.61 -10.39
N GLY A 143 -10.57 4.05 -10.23
CA GLY A 143 -10.24 5.31 -9.60
C GLY A 143 -10.22 6.47 -10.61
N PRO A 144 -10.15 7.72 -10.13
CA PRO A 144 -10.00 8.88 -11.01
C PRO A 144 -8.65 8.87 -11.73
N ASN A 145 -8.65 9.21 -13.03
CA ASN A 145 -7.40 9.40 -13.74
C ASN A 145 -6.59 10.55 -13.11
N PHE A 146 -5.27 10.46 -13.21
CA PHE A 146 -4.37 11.50 -12.74
C PHE A 146 -3.21 11.69 -13.72
N THR A 147 -2.60 12.88 -13.69
CA THR A 147 -1.43 13.18 -14.53
C THR A 147 -0.25 13.52 -13.62
N THR A 148 0.87 12.87 -13.85
CA THR A 148 2.13 13.20 -13.18
C THR A 148 2.63 14.57 -13.60
N LEU A 149 3.37 15.24 -12.72
CA LEU A 149 4.00 16.51 -13.05
C LEU A 149 5.06 16.31 -14.12
N ALA A 150 5.45 17.40 -14.79
CA ALA A 150 6.60 17.42 -15.65
C ALA A 150 7.86 17.03 -14.87
N ASP A 151 8.84 16.47 -15.55
CA ASP A 151 10.12 16.16 -14.94
C ASP A 151 10.77 17.42 -14.36
N CYS A 152 11.47 17.25 -13.23
CA CYS A 152 12.19 18.36 -12.64
C CYS A 152 13.36 18.73 -13.58
N PRO A 153 13.41 19.95 -14.11
CA PRO A 153 14.51 20.35 -14.97
C PRO A 153 15.82 20.35 -14.16
N ASN A 154 16.91 20.07 -14.86
CA ASN A 154 18.25 20.28 -14.29
C ASN A 154 18.42 21.75 -13.90
N VAL A 155 19.36 22.00 -12.98
CA VAL A 155 19.75 23.38 -12.65
C VAL A 155 20.10 24.15 -13.91
N GLY A 156 19.68 25.40 -13.97
CA GLY A 156 20.00 26.28 -15.08
C GLY A 156 21.45 26.75 -15.03
N ASN A 157 22.04 26.99 -16.20
CA ASN A 157 23.35 27.64 -16.36
C ASN A 157 24.46 27.07 -15.46
N LEU A 158 24.49 25.72 -15.32
CA LEU A 158 25.55 25.06 -14.55
C LEU A 158 26.91 25.34 -15.18
N ALA A 159 27.79 25.97 -14.43
CA ALA A 159 29.15 26.24 -14.85
C ALA A 159 30.16 25.89 -13.75
N VAL A 160 31.37 25.58 -14.16
CA VAL A 160 32.47 25.26 -13.25
C VAL A 160 33.66 26.14 -13.63
N THR A 161 34.22 26.76 -12.63
CA THR A 161 35.49 27.49 -12.79
C THR A 161 36.51 26.93 -11.81
N THR A 162 37.78 26.92 -12.18
CA THR A 162 38.90 26.43 -11.37
C THR A 162 39.87 27.57 -11.11
N PRO A 163 39.56 28.47 -10.15
CA PRO A 163 40.36 29.66 -9.86
C PRO A 163 41.76 29.30 -9.34
N THR A 164 41.93 28.12 -8.79
CA THR A 164 43.25 27.58 -8.39
C THR A 164 43.29 26.08 -8.67
N ASN A 165 44.49 25.49 -8.67
CA ASN A 165 44.69 24.06 -8.85
C ASN A 165 44.12 23.17 -7.71
N THR A 166 43.63 23.78 -6.65
CA THR A 166 43.06 23.08 -5.48
C THR A 166 41.61 23.46 -5.21
N LYS A 167 41.00 24.31 -6.06
CA LYS A 167 39.64 24.80 -5.85
C LYS A 167 38.87 24.82 -7.15
N ALA A 168 37.62 24.40 -7.06
CA ALA A 168 36.61 24.54 -8.13
C ALA A 168 35.43 25.34 -7.57
N THR A 169 34.91 26.27 -8.35
CA THR A 169 33.66 26.99 -8.06
C THR A 169 32.58 26.51 -9.02
N PHE A 170 31.47 26.03 -8.47
CA PHE A 170 30.29 25.65 -9.20
C PHE A 170 29.27 26.76 -9.11
N THR A 171 28.72 27.18 -10.21
CA THR A 171 27.65 28.19 -10.29
C THR A 171 26.47 27.63 -11.07
N TRP A 172 25.29 28.00 -10.66
CA TRP A 172 24.03 27.66 -11.34
C TRP A 172 22.98 28.72 -11.00
N ASP A 173 21.87 28.69 -11.72
CA ASP A 173 20.73 29.54 -11.44
C ASP A 173 19.41 28.72 -11.52
N ASN A 174 18.30 29.38 -11.28
CA ASN A 174 16.96 28.79 -11.34
C ASN A 174 16.20 29.12 -12.63
N SER A 175 16.92 29.38 -13.72
CA SER A 175 16.28 29.67 -15.02
C SER A 175 15.40 28.53 -15.53
N ASN A 176 15.66 27.30 -15.13
CA ASN A 176 14.85 26.13 -15.43
C ASN A 176 13.77 25.81 -14.38
N GLY A 177 13.64 26.60 -13.31
CA GLY A 177 12.63 26.44 -12.28
C GLY A 177 13.13 26.63 -10.87
N ALA A 178 12.23 26.62 -9.89
CA ALA A 178 12.58 26.74 -8.46
C ALA A 178 12.99 25.39 -7.89
N TYR A 179 14.01 25.37 -7.06
CA TYR A 179 14.54 24.18 -6.40
C TYR A 179 14.34 24.27 -4.89
N SER A 180 14.01 23.16 -4.25
CA SER A 180 14.00 23.05 -2.79
C SER A 180 15.42 22.93 -2.23
N PHE A 181 16.28 22.22 -2.95
CA PHE A 181 17.70 22.07 -2.65
C PHE A 181 18.47 21.63 -3.90
N VAL A 182 19.74 21.86 -3.91
CA VAL A 182 20.66 21.35 -4.94
C VAL A 182 21.72 20.50 -4.26
N ARG A 183 21.97 19.31 -4.83
CA ARG A 183 23.09 18.47 -4.40
C ARG A 183 24.16 18.48 -5.47
N LEU A 184 25.36 18.83 -5.04
CA LEU A 184 26.56 18.78 -5.88
C LEU A 184 27.28 17.46 -5.61
N GLN A 185 27.70 16.80 -6.67
CA GLN A 185 28.55 15.60 -6.62
C GLN A 185 29.72 15.80 -7.57
N ALA A 186 30.89 15.46 -7.15
CA ALA A 186 32.10 15.50 -7.96
C ALA A 186 32.81 14.14 -7.91
N ARG A 187 33.60 13.84 -8.94
CA ARG A 187 34.49 12.67 -8.93
C ARG A 187 35.75 13.00 -9.74
N VAL A 188 36.81 12.30 -9.45
CA VAL A 188 38.00 12.33 -10.28
C VAL A 188 37.66 11.66 -11.62
N ASP A 189 38.02 12.29 -12.73
CA ASP A 189 37.74 11.75 -14.08
C ASP A 189 38.71 10.59 -14.42
N THR A 190 38.53 9.50 -13.69
CA THR A 190 39.23 8.23 -13.92
C THR A 190 38.25 7.09 -13.89
N THR A 191 38.50 6.06 -14.69
CA THR A 191 37.64 4.86 -14.74
C THR A 191 37.54 4.23 -13.34
N GLY A 192 36.32 4.05 -12.84
CA GLY A 192 36.02 3.42 -11.56
C GLY A 192 36.07 4.32 -10.33
N SER A 193 36.26 5.66 -10.47
CA SER A 193 36.16 6.58 -9.34
C SER A 193 34.69 6.77 -8.90
N SER A 194 34.48 6.86 -7.58
CA SER A 194 33.18 7.17 -6.99
C SER A 194 32.95 8.67 -6.86
N PHE A 195 31.69 9.10 -6.85
CA PHE A 195 31.32 10.47 -6.48
C PHE A 195 31.50 10.70 -4.98
N PHE A 196 31.90 11.90 -4.59
CA PHE A 196 32.00 12.41 -3.22
C PHE A 196 31.22 13.71 -3.03
#